data_a21cc2b92530c8d5d509591a8b48a52c
#
_entry.id   a21cc2b92530c8d5d509591a8b48a52c
#
_cell.length_a   1.000
_cell.length_b   1.000
_cell.length_c   1.000
_cell.angle_alpha   90.00
_cell.angle_beta   90.00
_cell.angle_gamma   90.00
#
_symmetry.space_group_name_H-M   'P 1'
#
loop_
_entity.id
_entity.type
_entity.pdbx_description
1 polymer ?
#
loop_
_entity_poly.entity_id
_entity_poly.type
_entity_poly.pdbx_seq_one_letter_code
_entity_poly.pdbx_strand_id
1 'polypeptide(L)'
;MAKRASRNDETASVPAALEQRNKQSPPPEERYSSELAFLKACDTGAKPEGWVLSPQAVVTFVCGSRGDALRLLKGHSDGNFPDSLVISEKFVGERTLVERCVVTLAGERGLLLVGEPGTAKSMLSELLAAAISGTSSLTIQGTAGSTEEHLRYSWNYAMLLAQGPGESALVPSPVMTGMKSGRVVRVEEVTRCLPEVQDALISQMSERRIMIPELQGDSGSVFARPGFNVIATANLRDKGVSEMSA
;
A
#
# COMPACT_ATOMS: atom_id res chain seq x y z
N MET A 1 26.08 -40.66 -37.59
CA MET A 1 26.28 -40.05 -36.28
C MET A 1 26.14 -38.53 -36.40
N ALA A 2 24.96 -38.00 -36.09
CA ALA A 2 24.69 -36.58 -36.22
C ALA A 2 24.60 -36.01 -34.77
N LYS A 3 25.50 -35.05 -34.45
CA LYS A 3 25.52 -34.32 -33.20
C LYS A 3 24.36 -33.31 -33.18
N ARG A 4 23.42 -33.46 -32.28
CA ARG A 4 22.38 -32.49 -31.94
C ARG A 4 23.02 -31.38 -31.12
N ALA A 5 23.05 -30.18 -31.65
CA ALA A 5 23.41 -28.99 -30.91
C ALA A 5 22.24 -28.55 -30.02
N SER A 6 22.48 -28.45 -28.72
CA SER A 6 21.53 -27.88 -27.74
C SER A 6 21.47 -26.37 -27.96
N ARG A 7 20.29 -25.83 -28.30
CA ARG A 7 20.01 -24.40 -28.20
C ARG A 7 19.82 -24.06 -26.73
N ASN A 8 20.74 -23.32 -26.17
CA ASN A 8 20.52 -22.57 -24.93
C ASN A 8 19.54 -21.43 -25.24
N ASP A 9 18.33 -21.54 -24.70
CA ASP A 9 17.42 -20.41 -24.56
C ASP A 9 17.95 -19.51 -23.41
N GLU A 10 18.82 -18.58 -23.75
CA GLU A 10 19.07 -17.42 -22.92
C GLU A 10 17.86 -16.49 -23.04
N THR A 11 16.91 -16.61 -22.12
CA THR A 11 15.92 -15.56 -21.89
C THR A 11 16.65 -14.34 -21.34
N ALA A 12 17.02 -13.44 -22.24
CA ALA A 12 17.61 -12.16 -21.90
C ALA A 12 16.63 -11.40 -21.00
N SER A 13 16.97 -11.24 -19.71
CA SER A 13 16.22 -10.39 -18.78
C SER A 13 16.25 -8.96 -19.29
N VAL A 14 15.09 -8.39 -19.59
CA VAL A 14 14.95 -6.98 -19.96
C VAL A 14 15.49 -6.13 -18.81
N PRO A 15 16.39 -5.16 -19.06
CA PRO A 15 16.91 -4.30 -18.00
C PRO A 15 15.75 -3.58 -17.27
N ALA A 16 15.76 -3.57 -15.94
CA ALA A 16 14.72 -2.96 -15.10
C ALA A 16 14.38 -1.50 -15.49
N ALA A 17 15.36 -0.76 -16.02
CA ALA A 17 15.17 0.60 -16.57
C ALA A 17 14.31 0.67 -17.83
N LEU A 18 14.24 -0.42 -18.62
CA LEU A 18 13.38 -0.51 -19.81
C LEU A 18 11.95 -0.92 -19.44
N GLU A 19 11.78 -1.74 -18.39
CA GLU A 19 10.45 -2.09 -17.87
C GLU A 19 9.74 -0.86 -17.28
N GLN A 20 10.46 0.04 -16.59
CA GLN A 20 9.88 1.28 -16.04
C GLN A 20 9.37 2.23 -17.14
N ARG A 21 9.99 2.26 -18.31
CA ARG A 21 9.55 3.12 -19.44
C ARG A 21 8.26 2.63 -20.13
N ASN A 22 7.88 1.38 -19.93
CA ASN A 22 6.72 0.77 -20.60
C ASN A 22 5.43 0.77 -19.78
N LYS A 23 5.45 1.25 -18.52
CA LYS A 23 4.24 1.37 -17.71
C LYS A 23 3.46 2.62 -18.11
N GLN A 24 2.25 2.45 -18.60
CA GLN A 24 1.37 3.55 -18.99
C GLN A 24 1.02 4.46 -17.79
N SER A 25 0.92 3.89 -16.59
CA SER A 25 0.67 4.61 -15.34
C SER A 25 1.49 3.98 -14.21
N PRO A 26 2.73 4.42 -13.99
CA PRO A 26 3.54 3.93 -12.88
C PRO A 26 2.93 4.36 -11.53
N PRO A 27 3.06 3.54 -10.47
CA PRO A 27 2.59 3.89 -9.15
C PRO A 27 3.35 5.13 -8.61
N PRO A 28 2.77 5.86 -7.62
CA PRO A 28 3.37 7.11 -7.12
C PRO A 28 4.80 6.97 -6.61
N GLU A 29 5.15 5.87 -5.97
CA GLU A 29 6.50 5.59 -5.49
C GLU A 29 7.54 5.49 -6.61
N GLU A 30 7.13 5.09 -7.81
CA GLU A 30 7.99 5.08 -9.01
C GLU A 30 7.93 6.45 -9.71
N ARG A 31 6.72 6.98 -9.92
CA ARG A 31 6.48 8.24 -10.65
C ARG A 31 7.13 9.44 -9.98
N TYR A 32 7.11 9.49 -8.64
CA TYR A 32 7.63 10.60 -7.84
C TYR A 32 8.84 10.17 -6.99
N SER A 33 9.59 9.18 -7.44
CA SER A 33 10.71 8.59 -6.70
C SER A 33 11.75 9.63 -6.26
N SER A 34 12.07 10.61 -7.13
CA SER A 34 13.03 11.68 -6.82
C SER A 34 12.54 12.62 -5.70
N GLU A 35 11.24 12.99 -5.72
CA GLU A 35 10.66 13.85 -4.68
C GLU A 35 10.55 13.10 -3.34
N LEU A 36 10.16 11.81 -3.36
CA LEU A 36 10.09 10.99 -2.16
C LEU A 36 11.48 10.78 -1.54
N ALA A 37 12.49 10.52 -2.37
CA ALA A 37 13.87 10.38 -1.91
C ALA A 37 14.42 11.70 -1.32
N PHE A 38 14.14 12.83 -1.97
CA PHE A 38 14.51 14.15 -1.47
C PHE A 38 13.83 14.48 -0.14
N LEU A 39 12.51 14.25 -0.04
CA LEU A 39 11.77 14.43 1.21
C LEU A 39 12.34 13.58 2.34
N LYS A 40 12.66 12.30 2.06
CA LYS A 40 13.26 11.41 3.05
C LYS A 40 14.61 11.92 3.55
N ALA A 41 15.41 12.56 2.70
CA ALA A 41 16.72 13.14 3.05
C ALA A 41 16.58 14.45 3.85
N CYS A 42 15.51 15.25 3.62
CA CYS A 42 15.26 16.50 4.34
C CYS A 42 14.45 16.32 5.63
N ASP A 43 13.78 15.18 5.80
CA ASP A 43 12.78 14.96 6.83
C ASP A 43 13.42 14.73 8.20
N THR A 44 13.33 15.75 9.06
CA THR A 44 13.76 15.72 10.46
C THR A 44 12.60 15.54 11.44
N GLY A 45 11.37 15.41 10.93
CA GLY A 45 10.18 15.24 11.75
C GLY A 45 10.14 13.89 12.47
N ALA A 46 9.51 13.85 13.63
CA ALA A 46 9.21 12.60 14.32
C ALA A 46 8.33 11.71 13.43
N LYS A 47 8.75 10.46 13.24
CA LYS A 47 8.04 9.48 12.41
C LYS A 47 7.29 8.51 13.31
N PRO A 48 5.99 8.25 13.04
CA PRO A 48 5.33 7.09 13.62
C PRO A 48 6.11 5.82 13.28
N GLU A 49 6.06 4.83 14.16
CA GLU A 49 6.78 3.57 13.95
C GLU A 49 6.32 2.90 12.65
N GLY A 50 7.27 2.45 11.84
CA GLY A 50 7.02 1.83 10.54
C GLY A 50 6.76 2.80 9.37
N TRP A 51 6.72 4.13 9.61
CA TRP A 51 6.55 5.12 8.56
C TRP A 51 7.87 5.51 7.88
N VAL A 52 7.84 5.69 6.56
CA VAL A 52 9.00 6.15 5.78
C VAL A 52 9.24 7.66 5.97
N LEU A 53 8.15 8.45 5.95
CA LEU A 53 8.16 9.90 6.12
C LEU A 53 7.41 10.32 7.38
N SER A 54 7.79 11.48 7.94
CA SER A 54 7.03 12.10 9.03
C SER A 54 5.65 12.57 8.54
N PRO A 55 4.66 12.75 9.42
CA PRO A 55 3.35 13.27 9.07
C PRO A 55 3.40 14.57 8.25
N GLN A 56 4.29 15.50 8.61
CA GLN A 56 4.47 16.75 7.89
C GLN A 56 5.03 16.54 6.49
N ALA A 57 6.00 15.64 6.33
CA ALA A 57 6.58 15.31 5.02
C ALA A 57 5.56 14.58 4.12
N VAL A 58 4.71 13.71 4.68
CA VAL A 58 3.59 13.08 3.95
C VAL A 58 2.62 14.15 3.44
N VAL A 59 2.19 15.09 4.28
CA VAL A 59 1.32 16.20 3.84
C VAL A 59 1.99 17.03 2.74
N THR A 60 3.29 17.32 2.89
CA THR A 60 4.05 18.09 1.89
C THR A 60 4.17 17.31 0.57
N PHE A 61 4.37 16.01 0.61
CA PHE A 61 4.37 15.17 -0.60
C PHE A 61 3.05 15.26 -1.37
N VAL A 62 1.93 15.18 -0.67
CA VAL A 62 0.59 15.16 -1.27
C VAL A 62 0.16 16.55 -1.75
N CYS A 63 0.30 17.58 -0.89
CA CYS A 63 -0.20 18.94 -1.11
C CYS A 63 0.81 19.89 -1.75
N GLY A 64 2.04 19.43 -1.99
CA GLY A 64 3.12 20.28 -2.45
C GLY A 64 3.68 21.23 -1.39
N SER A 65 4.80 21.89 -1.72
CA SER A 65 5.49 22.87 -0.87
C SER A 65 5.02 24.30 -1.10
N ARG A 66 3.92 24.54 -1.83
CA ARG A 66 3.32 25.86 -2.13
C ARG A 66 4.30 26.86 -2.79
N GLY A 67 5.24 26.36 -3.56
CA GLY A 67 6.27 27.16 -4.20
C GLY A 67 7.52 27.40 -3.35
N ASP A 68 7.48 27.06 -2.05
CA ASP A 68 8.66 27.14 -1.21
C ASP A 68 9.62 26.01 -1.54
N ALA A 69 10.89 26.34 -1.78
CA ALA A 69 11.92 25.34 -2.02
C ALA A 69 12.39 24.77 -0.68
N LEU A 70 12.23 23.46 -0.51
CA LEU A 70 12.82 22.73 0.61
C LEU A 70 14.33 22.61 0.38
N ARG A 71 15.11 22.73 1.44
CA ARG A 71 16.58 22.65 1.38
C ARG A 71 17.07 21.43 2.08
N LEU A 72 18.09 20.78 1.50
CA LEU A 72 18.85 19.74 2.18
C LEU A 72 19.58 20.32 3.39
N LEU A 73 19.59 19.57 4.48
CA LEU A 73 20.41 19.90 5.64
C LEU A 73 21.90 19.74 5.28
N LYS A 74 22.73 20.70 5.73
CA LYS A 74 24.18 20.63 5.51
C LYS A 74 24.75 19.32 6.08
N GLY A 75 25.36 18.52 5.23
CA GLY A 75 25.95 17.23 5.59
C GLY A 75 25.26 15.99 4.97
N HIS A 76 24.17 16.16 4.25
CA HIS A 76 23.47 15.07 3.52
C HIS A 76 23.65 15.17 2.01
N SER A 77 24.62 15.93 1.52
CA SER A 77 24.91 16.06 0.09
C SER A 77 25.72 14.86 -0.42
N ASP A 78 25.05 13.72 -0.62
CA ASP A 78 25.64 12.55 -1.31
C ASP A 78 25.80 12.79 -2.84
N GLY A 79 25.77 14.04 -3.28
CA GLY A 79 25.93 14.43 -4.69
C GLY A 79 24.76 14.05 -5.62
N ASN A 80 23.77 13.33 -5.13
CA ASN A 80 22.65 12.82 -5.94
C ASN A 80 21.39 13.71 -5.94
N PHE A 81 21.32 14.74 -5.06
CA PHE A 81 20.15 15.61 -4.95
C PHE A 81 20.52 17.07 -5.19
N PRO A 82 19.59 17.87 -5.75
CA PRO A 82 19.75 19.33 -5.81
C PRO A 82 19.76 19.91 -4.37
N ASP A 83 20.42 21.04 -4.16
CA ASP A 83 20.48 21.72 -2.86
C ASP A 83 19.10 22.13 -2.35
N SER A 84 18.16 22.34 -3.27
CA SER A 84 16.76 22.65 -2.95
C SER A 84 15.82 22.10 -4.03
N LEU A 85 14.61 21.71 -3.60
CA LEU A 85 13.57 21.18 -4.47
C LEU A 85 12.21 21.74 -4.07
N VAL A 86 11.42 22.16 -5.05
CA VAL A 86 10.00 22.49 -4.88
C VAL A 86 9.21 21.19 -5.10
N ILE A 87 8.45 20.77 -4.08
CA ILE A 87 7.57 19.61 -4.19
C ILE A 87 6.28 20.01 -4.91
N SER A 88 5.96 19.31 -5.98
CA SER A 88 4.75 19.56 -6.77
C SER A 88 3.49 19.17 -6.00
N GLU A 89 2.40 19.92 -6.20
CA GLU A 89 1.07 19.53 -5.72
C GLU A 89 0.56 18.35 -6.56
N LYS A 90 0.09 17.30 -5.89
CA LYS A 90 -0.39 16.07 -6.53
C LYS A 90 -1.88 15.86 -6.32
N PHE A 91 -2.41 16.39 -5.24
CA PHE A 91 -3.83 16.32 -4.90
C PHE A 91 -4.42 17.73 -4.81
N VAL A 92 -5.28 18.07 -5.76
CA VAL A 92 -6.00 19.33 -5.78
C VAL A 92 -7.23 19.21 -4.87
N GLY A 93 -7.16 19.81 -3.70
CA GLY A 93 -8.21 19.75 -2.68
C GLY A 93 -7.80 20.48 -1.41
N GLU A 94 -8.65 20.39 -0.39
CA GLU A 94 -8.35 21.03 0.89
C GLU A 94 -7.19 20.33 1.60
N ARG A 95 -6.15 21.08 1.91
CA ARG A 95 -5.00 20.60 2.69
C ARG A 95 -5.43 20.03 4.04
N THR A 96 -6.42 20.64 4.70
CA THR A 96 -6.98 20.18 5.98
C THR A 96 -7.58 18.77 5.89
N LEU A 97 -8.11 18.37 4.73
CA LEU A 97 -8.55 17.00 4.50
C LEU A 97 -7.36 16.04 4.56
N VAL A 98 -6.29 16.36 3.84
CA VAL A 98 -5.06 15.52 3.83
C VAL A 98 -4.44 15.45 5.22
N GLU A 99 -4.36 16.58 5.94
CA GLU A 99 -3.85 16.63 7.32
C GLU A 99 -4.67 15.74 8.26
N ARG A 100 -6.00 15.78 8.17
CA ARG A 100 -6.87 14.87 8.94
C ARG A 100 -6.65 13.39 8.60
N CYS A 101 -6.49 13.06 7.31
CA CYS A 101 -6.16 11.70 6.90
C CYS A 101 -4.83 11.23 7.53
N VAL A 102 -3.80 12.06 7.47
CA VAL A 102 -2.49 11.75 8.01
C VAL A 102 -2.53 11.60 9.54
N VAL A 103 -3.22 12.48 10.25
CA VAL A 103 -3.40 12.39 11.73
C VAL A 103 -4.15 11.11 12.11
N THR A 104 -5.19 10.75 11.37
CA THR A 104 -5.96 9.52 11.59
C THR A 104 -5.05 8.28 11.48
N LEU A 105 -4.26 8.21 10.41
CA LEU A 105 -3.34 7.10 10.17
C LEU A 105 -2.19 7.06 11.19
N ALA A 106 -1.67 8.22 11.59
CA ALA A 106 -0.64 8.32 12.64
C ALA A 106 -1.14 7.90 14.02
N GLY A 107 -2.46 8.04 14.28
CA GLY A 107 -3.14 7.52 15.46
C GLY A 107 -3.52 6.05 15.38
N GLU A 108 -2.94 5.30 14.43
CA GLU A 108 -3.16 3.86 14.21
C GLU A 108 -4.62 3.47 13.92
N ARG A 109 -5.42 4.42 13.45
CA ARG A 109 -6.82 4.18 13.06
C ARG A 109 -6.92 4.00 11.56
N GLY A 110 -7.78 3.07 11.12
CA GLY A 110 -8.12 2.92 9.71
C GLY A 110 -8.78 4.18 9.17
N LEU A 111 -8.53 4.46 7.89
CA LEU A 111 -9.09 5.61 7.19
C LEU A 111 -10.13 5.15 6.16
N LEU A 112 -11.34 5.72 6.23
CA LEU A 112 -12.36 5.55 5.20
C LEU A 112 -12.56 6.87 4.46
N LEU A 113 -12.29 6.85 3.14
CA LEU A 113 -12.52 7.96 2.23
C LEU A 113 -13.88 7.77 1.53
N VAL A 114 -14.84 8.60 1.87
CA VAL A 114 -16.21 8.53 1.30
C VAL A 114 -16.46 9.75 0.42
N GLY A 115 -17.07 9.55 -0.74
CA GLY A 115 -17.42 10.64 -1.64
C GLY A 115 -17.97 10.16 -2.98
N GLU A 116 -18.39 11.09 -3.82
CA GLU A 116 -18.89 10.80 -5.16
C GLU A 116 -17.82 10.19 -6.06
N PRO A 117 -18.18 9.42 -7.10
CA PRO A 117 -17.23 8.99 -8.12
C PRO A 117 -16.46 10.18 -8.74
N GLY A 118 -15.19 9.98 -9.05
CA GLY A 118 -14.35 11.02 -9.66
C GLY A 118 -13.76 12.07 -8.70
N THR A 119 -13.96 11.95 -7.38
CA THR A 119 -13.39 12.88 -6.39
C THR A 119 -11.95 12.53 -5.95
N ALA A 120 -11.24 11.77 -6.75
CA ALA A 120 -9.83 11.41 -6.56
C ALA A 120 -9.50 10.65 -5.24
N LYS A 121 -10.48 9.94 -4.63
CA LYS A 121 -10.27 9.15 -3.41
C LYS A 121 -9.17 8.10 -3.56
N SER A 122 -9.21 7.32 -4.66
CA SER A 122 -8.22 6.29 -4.94
C SER A 122 -6.82 6.88 -5.18
N MET A 123 -6.74 8.04 -5.84
CA MET A 123 -5.47 8.74 -6.02
C MET A 123 -4.91 9.22 -4.67
N LEU A 124 -5.76 9.76 -3.79
CA LEU A 124 -5.34 10.18 -2.45
C LEU A 124 -4.87 8.99 -1.61
N SER A 125 -5.62 7.85 -1.63
CA SER A 125 -5.23 6.63 -0.94
C SER A 125 -3.86 6.12 -1.41
N GLU A 126 -3.61 6.20 -2.71
CA GLU A 126 -2.38 5.78 -3.37
C GLU A 126 -1.17 6.64 -2.98
N LEU A 127 -1.34 7.98 -3.02
CA LEU A 127 -0.32 8.93 -2.60
C LEU A 127 0.04 8.77 -1.11
N LEU A 128 -0.96 8.61 -0.24
CA LEU A 128 -0.76 8.38 1.19
C LEU A 128 0.00 7.08 1.45
N ALA A 129 -0.42 5.97 0.83
CA ALA A 129 0.25 4.68 0.99
C ALA A 129 1.71 4.72 0.51
N ALA A 130 1.98 5.34 -0.65
CA ALA A 130 3.32 5.50 -1.17
C ALA A 130 4.23 6.32 -0.23
N ALA A 131 3.73 7.45 0.30
CA ALA A 131 4.50 8.32 1.19
C ALA A 131 4.73 7.70 2.58
N ILE A 132 3.75 6.97 3.12
CA ILE A 132 3.82 6.36 4.45
C ILE A 132 4.64 5.08 4.43
N SER A 133 4.37 4.18 3.48
CA SER A 133 4.90 2.81 3.44
C SER A 133 5.96 2.56 2.38
N GLY A 134 6.24 3.55 1.51
CA GLY A 134 7.15 3.41 0.37
C GLY A 134 6.58 2.55 -0.77
N THR A 135 5.32 2.14 -0.69
CA THR A 135 4.62 1.41 -1.73
C THR A 135 3.11 1.61 -1.64
N SER A 136 2.44 1.67 -2.78
CA SER A 136 0.99 1.71 -2.92
C SER A 136 0.42 0.42 -3.51
N SER A 137 1.25 -0.60 -3.73
CA SER A 137 0.90 -1.82 -4.46
C SER A 137 0.01 -2.81 -3.68
N LEU A 138 -0.04 -2.70 -2.34
CA LEU A 138 -0.88 -3.57 -1.52
C LEU A 138 -2.34 -3.08 -1.61
N THR A 139 -3.05 -3.57 -2.61
CA THR A 139 -4.43 -3.13 -2.88
C THR A 139 -5.37 -4.30 -3.08
N ILE A 140 -6.61 -4.13 -2.62
CA ILE A 140 -7.75 -5.02 -2.85
C ILE A 140 -8.84 -4.20 -3.50
N GLN A 141 -9.36 -4.68 -4.63
CA GLN A 141 -10.53 -4.09 -5.27
C GLN A 141 -11.79 -4.78 -4.74
N GLY A 142 -12.64 -4.04 -4.05
CA GLY A 142 -13.92 -4.52 -3.56
C GLY A 142 -14.90 -4.78 -4.70
N THR A 143 -15.51 -5.94 -4.68
CA THR A 143 -16.54 -6.38 -5.63
C THR A 143 -17.55 -7.28 -4.91
N ALA A 144 -18.72 -7.51 -5.50
CA ALA A 144 -19.71 -8.47 -4.99
C ALA A 144 -19.18 -9.92 -4.97
N GLY A 145 -18.12 -10.22 -5.73
CA GLY A 145 -17.45 -11.53 -5.72
C GLY A 145 -16.24 -11.60 -4.79
N SER A 146 -15.96 -10.54 -4.03
CA SER A 146 -14.89 -10.58 -3.03
C SER A 146 -15.27 -11.52 -1.90
N THR A 147 -14.30 -12.35 -1.45
CA THR A 147 -14.48 -13.31 -0.36
C THR A 147 -13.55 -12.95 0.79
N GLU A 148 -13.75 -13.56 1.96
CA GLU A 148 -12.89 -13.40 3.12
C GLU A 148 -11.43 -13.85 2.82
N GLU A 149 -11.23 -14.83 1.94
CA GLU A 149 -9.90 -15.28 1.51
C GLU A 149 -9.08 -14.16 0.87
N HIS A 150 -9.72 -13.24 0.15
CA HIS A 150 -9.04 -12.07 -0.43
C HIS A 150 -8.50 -11.10 0.64
N LEU A 151 -9.03 -11.16 1.86
CA LEU A 151 -8.57 -10.37 3.00
C LEU A 151 -7.57 -11.11 3.89
N ARG A 152 -7.68 -12.44 4.00
CA ARG A 152 -6.87 -13.24 4.91
C ARG A 152 -5.68 -13.90 4.20
N TYR A 153 -5.93 -15.02 3.57
CA TYR A 153 -4.97 -15.83 2.83
C TYR A 153 -5.72 -16.86 1.99
N SER A 154 -5.03 -17.44 1.06
CA SER A 154 -5.49 -18.61 0.31
C SER A 154 -4.41 -19.69 0.31
N TRP A 155 -4.72 -20.83 -0.31
CA TRP A 155 -3.79 -21.94 -0.40
C TRP A 155 -3.36 -22.19 -1.85
N ASN A 156 -2.08 -22.45 -2.06
CA ASN A 156 -1.63 -23.07 -3.29
C ASN A 156 -2.00 -24.56 -3.21
N TYR A 157 -3.11 -24.93 -3.83
CA TYR A 157 -3.67 -26.30 -3.75
C TYR A 157 -2.71 -27.38 -4.24
N ALA A 158 -1.87 -27.10 -5.24
CA ALA A 158 -0.88 -28.05 -5.73
C ALA A 158 0.16 -28.37 -4.64
N MET A 159 0.64 -27.36 -3.94
CA MET A 159 1.58 -27.55 -2.83
C MET A 159 0.89 -28.17 -1.61
N LEU A 160 -0.33 -27.76 -1.32
CA LEU A 160 -1.13 -28.30 -0.21
C LEU A 160 -1.34 -29.83 -0.37
N LEU A 161 -1.65 -30.28 -1.59
CA LEU A 161 -1.81 -31.70 -1.88
C LEU A 161 -0.48 -32.48 -1.85
N ALA A 162 0.62 -31.83 -2.25
CA ALA A 162 1.93 -32.49 -2.31
C ALA A 162 2.64 -32.58 -0.95
N GLN A 163 2.47 -31.56 -0.08
CA GLN A 163 3.26 -31.41 1.13
C GLN A 163 2.42 -31.24 2.41
N GLY A 164 1.09 -31.15 2.28
CA GLY A 164 0.20 -30.80 3.39
C GLY A 164 0.18 -29.30 3.71
N PRO A 165 -0.59 -28.89 4.74
CA PRO A 165 -0.66 -27.50 5.19
C PRO A 165 0.69 -27.07 5.78
N GLY A 166 1.24 -25.99 5.22
CA GLY A 166 2.53 -25.41 5.62
C GLY A 166 2.70 -24.00 5.09
N GLU A 167 3.68 -23.26 5.62
CA GLU A 167 3.97 -21.90 5.18
C GLU A 167 4.28 -21.80 3.68
N SER A 168 4.88 -22.84 3.09
CA SER A 168 5.22 -22.90 1.68
C SER A 168 3.99 -22.96 0.76
N ALA A 169 2.88 -23.52 1.26
CA ALA A 169 1.61 -23.60 0.54
C ALA A 169 0.70 -22.41 0.79
N LEU A 170 1.01 -21.56 1.78
CA LEU A 170 0.22 -20.38 2.15
C LEU A 170 0.45 -19.24 1.15
N VAL A 171 -0.62 -18.72 0.60
CA VAL A 171 -0.61 -17.53 -0.28
C VAL A 171 -1.19 -16.34 0.50
N PRO A 172 -0.35 -15.42 0.98
CA PRO A 172 -0.83 -14.28 1.78
C PRO A 172 -1.62 -13.30 0.92
N SER A 173 -2.71 -12.77 1.49
CA SER A 173 -3.44 -11.65 0.91
C SER A 173 -2.61 -10.34 1.00
N PRO A 174 -3.04 -9.26 0.32
CA PRO A 174 -2.46 -7.94 0.55
C PRO A 174 -2.56 -7.49 2.02
N VAL A 175 -3.64 -7.81 2.74
CA VAL A 175 -3.79 -7.48 4.18
C VAL A 175 -2.77 -8.24 5.02
N MET A 176 -2.67 -9.56 4.85
CA MET A 176 -1.67 -10.35 5.56
C MET A 176 -0.24 -9.89 5.25
N THR A 177 0.04 -9.56 3.99
CA THR A 177 1.34 -9.02 3.56
C THR A 177 1.62 -7.68 4.22
N GLY A 178 0.61 -6.79 4.26
CA GLY A 178 0.69 -5.51 4.96
C GLY A 178 0.96 -5.67 6.45
N MET A 179 0.26 -6.59 7.12
CA MET A 179 0.49 -6.92 8.54
C MET A 179 1.92 -7.42 8.78
N LYS A 180 2.39 -8.40 7.99
CA LYS A 180 3.74 -8.96 8.11
C LYS A 180 4.85 -7.93 7.88
N SER A 181 4.61 -6.94 7.02
CA SER A 181 5.62 -5.95 6.61
C SER A 181 5.45 -4.57 7.25
N GLY A 182 4.39 -4.34 8.05
CA GLY A 182 4.11 -3.03 8.66
C GLY A 182 3.76 -1.97 7.61
N ARG A 183 2.93 -2.29 6.63
CA ARG A 183 2.60 -1.39 5.51
C ARG A 183 1.12 -1.08 5.44
N VAL A 184 0.82 0.08 4.86
CA VAL A 184 -0.55 0.49 4.55
C VAL A 184 -1.10 -0.35 3.41
N VAL A 185 -2.32 -0.86 3.62
CA VAL A 185 -3.10 -1.61 2.62
C VAL A 185 -4.26 -0.74 2.16
N ARG A 186 -4.55 -0.77 0.87
CA ARG A 186 -5.66 -0.06 0.25
C ARG A 186 -6.79 -1.03 -0.06
N VAL A 187 -8.01 -0.69 0.33
CA VAL A 187 -9.22 -1.44 -0.01
C VAL A 187 -10.14 -0.50 -0.79
N GLU A 188 -10.11 -0.63 -2.10
CA GLU A 188 -10.90 0.23 -2.98
C GLU A 188 -12.34 -0.29 -3.09
N GLU A 189 -13.30 0.65 -3.06
CA GLU A 189 -14.73 0.37 -3.18
C GLU A 189 -15.25 -0.68 -2.17
N VAL A 190 -14.86 -0.53 -0.89
CA VAL A 190 -15.18 -1.50 0.17
C VAL A 190 -16.69 -1.77 0.31
N THR A 191 -17.54 -0.79 0.03
CA THR A 191 -19.00 -0.91 0.07
C THR A 191 -19.58 -1.83 -1.02
N ARG A 192 -18.79 -2.23 -2.02
CA ARG A 192 -19.20 -3.25 -3.02
C ARG A 192 -18.97 -4.68 -2.53
N CYS A 193 -18.21 -4.85 -1.46
CA CYS A 193 -18.06 -6.15 -0.81
C CYS A 193 -19.35 -6.53 -0.08
N LEU A 194 -19.58 -7.83 0.07
CA LEU A 194 -20.65 -8.34 0.93
C LEU A 194 -20.37 -7.93 2.41
N PRO A 195 -21.44 -7.79 3.24
CA PRO A 195 -21.28 -7.41 4.64
C PRO A 195 -20.30 -8.29 5.42
N GLU A 196 -20.30 -9.59 5.19
CA GLU A 196 -19.42 -10.56 5.86
C GLU A 196 -17.94 -10.26 5.58
N VAL A 197 -17.62 -9.79 4.38
CA VAL A 197 -16.24 -9.40 3.99
C VAL A 197 -15.85 -8.09 4.67
N GLN A 198 -16.79 -7.14 4.79
CA GLN A 198 -16.55 -5.88 5.50
C GLN A 198 -16.33 -6.14 7.00
N ASP A 199 -17.13 -7.00 7.63
CA ASP A 199 -16.99 -7.38 9.04
C ASP A 199 -15.65 -8.10 9.30
N ALA A 200 -15.22 -8.97 8.37
CA ALA A 200 -13.91 -9.61 8.45
C ALA A 200 -12.76 -8.60 8.42
N LEU A 201 -12.86 -7.56 7.57
CA LEU A 201 -11.86 -6.48 7.52
C LEU A 201 -11.83 -5.68 8.83
N ILE A 202 -13.01 -5.31 9.37
CA ILE A 202 -13.13 -4.60 10.64
C ILE A 202 -12.52 -5.41 11.78
N SER A 203 -12.82 -6.71 11.85
CA SER A 203 -12.25 -7.63 12.84
C SER A 203 -10.73 -7.68 12.76
N GLN A 204 -10.16 -7.82 11.57
CA GLN A 204 -8.70 -7.86 11.36
C GLN A 204 -8.03 -6.54 11.78
N MET A 205 -8.67 -5.41 11.52
CA MET A 205 -8.17 -4.09 11.94
C MET A 205 -8.23 -3.92 13.47
N SER A 206 -9.26 -4.41 14.11
CA SER A 206 -9.46 -4.31 15.56
C SER A 206 -8.52 -5.21 16.34
N GLU A 207 -8.40 -6.48 15.90
CA GLU A 207 -7.55 -7.47 16.56
C GLU A 207 -6.08 -7.37 16.18
N ARG A 208 -5.78 -6.72 15.08
CA ARG A 208 -4.40 -6.62 14.53
C ARG A 208 -3.73 -7.99 14.35
N ARG A 209 -4.54 -9.02 14.06
CA ARG A 209 -4.11 -10.41 13.95
C ARG A 209 -4.93 -11.17 12.92
N ILE A 210 -4.29 -12.09 12.20
CA ILE A 210 -4.93 -13.10 11.37
C ILE A 210 -4.57 -14.48 11.92
N MET A 211 -5.58 -15.29 12.24
CA MET A 211 -5.40 -16.69 12.64
C MET A 211 -5.35 -17.58 11.41
N ILE A 212 -4.49 -18.60 11.45
CA ILE A 212 -4.32 -19.64 10.43
C ILE A 212 -4.50 -20.99 11.13
N PRO A 213 -5.76 -21.45 11.32
CA PRO A 213 -6.05 -22.63 12.14
C PRO A 213 -5.39 -23.92 11.63
N GLU A 214 -5.06 -23.96 10.33
CA GLU A 214 -4.41 -25.11 9.69
C GLU A 214 -2.92 -25.24 10.04
N LEU A 215 -2.32 -24.17 10.58
CA LEU A 215 -0.91 -24.18 11.00
C LEU A 215 -0.81 -24.26 12.53
N GLN A 216 0.21 -24.97 13.02
CA GLN A 216 0.45 -25.12 14.46
C GLN A 216 1.58 -24.22 14.94
N GLY A 217 1.60 -23.95 16.24
CA GLY A 217 2.64 -23.14 16.88
C GLY A 217 2.62 -21.68 16.43
N ASP A 218 3.79 -21.06 16.34
CA ASP A 218 3.95 -19.65 16.01
C ASP A 218 3.48 -19.30 14.60
N SER A 219 3.50 -20.25 13.67
CA SER A 219 3.01 -20.07 12.30
C SER A 219 1.47 -19.99 12.22
N GLY A 220 0.75 -20.40 13.26
CA GLY A 220 -0.72 -20.39 13.33
C GLY A 220 -1.34 -19.00 13.47
N SER A 221 -0.54 -17.94 13.55
CA SER A 221 -1.04 -16.56 13.62
C SER A 221 -0.06 -15.54 13.05
N VAL A 222 -0.61 -14.49 12.45
CA VAL A 222 0.14 -13.34 11.94
C VAL A 222 -0.31 -12.10 12.69
N PHE A 223 0.60 -11.47 13.42
CA PHE A 223 0.37 -10.19 14.08
C PHE A 223 0.81 -9.03 13.21
N ALA A 224 0.06 -7.93 13.28
CA ALA A 224 0.41 -6.71 12.58
C ALA A 224 1.67 -6.08 13.18
N ARG A 225 2.64 -5.78 12.31
CA ARG A 225 3.82 -4.99 12.68
C ARG A 225 3.47 -3.50 12.71
N PRO A 226 4.21 -2.68 13.50
CA PRO A 226 4.09 -1.23 13.46
C PRO A 226 4.13 -0.67 12.04
N GLY A 227 3.28 0.33 11.77
CA GLY A 227 3.09 0.89 10.42
C GLY A 227 1.97 0.24 9.61
N PHE A 228 1.50 -0.96 9.99
CA PHE A 228 0.32 -1.53 9.34
C PHE A 228 -0.92 -0.68 9.60
N ASN A 229 -1.61 -0.34 8.51
CA ASN A 229 -2.92 0.30 8.56
C ASN A 229 -3.71 0.04 7.29
N VAL A 230 -4.98 0.45 7.26
CA VAL A 230 -5.87 0.30 6.11
C VAL A 230 -6.42 1.65 5.70
N ILE A 231 -6.41 1.92 4.39
CA ILE A 231 -7.15 3.01 3.76
C ILE A 231 -8.21 2.38 2.88
N ALA A 232 -9.47 2.58 3.24
CA ALA A 232 -10.61 2.12 2.46
C ALA A 232 -11.23 3.30 1.68
N THR A 233 -11.78 3.00 0.49
CA THR A 233 -12.57 3.98 -0.27
C THR A 233 -14.00 3.45 -0.44
N ALA A 234 -14.96 4.38 -0.48
CA ALA A 234 -16.37 4.09 -0.69
C ALA A 234 -17.03 5.18 -1.55
N ASN A 235 -18.02 4.78 -2.35
CA ASN A 235 -18.86 5.69 -3.09
C ASN A 235 -20.21 5.86 -2.39
N LEU A 236 -20.73 7.09 -2.33
CA LEU A 236 -21.97 7.42 -1.62
C LEU A 236 -23.24 6.86 -2.27
N ARG A 237 -23.20 6.53 -3.58
CA ARG A 237 -24.41 6.25 -4.38
C ARG A 237 -24.30 5.06 -5.32
N ASP A 238 -23.44 4.09 -5.03
CA ASP A 238 -23.40 2.89 -5.85
C ASP A 238 -24.69 2.07 -5.64
N LYS A 239 -25.48 1.86 -6.71
CA LYS A 239 -26.62 0.95 -6.68
C LYS A 239 -26.13 -0.48 -6.44
N GLY A 240 -26.63 -1.14 -5.42
CA GLY A 240 -26.23 -2.50 -5.04
C GLY A 240 -25.15 -2.53 -3.97
N VAL A 241 -24.89 -1.42 -3.30
CA VAL A 241 -23.99 -1.30 -2.15
C VAL A 241 -24.69 -1.80 -0.91
N SER A 242 -24.03 -2.68 -0.17
CA SER A 242 -24.45 -3.01 1.20
C SER A 242 -24.13 -1.83 2.12
N GLU A 243 -25.09 -1.44 2.97
CA GLU A 243 -24.82 -0.50 4.04
C GLU A 243 -23.68 -1.06 4.90
N MET A 244 -22.72 -0.21 5.26
CA MET A 244 -21.67 -0.65 6.17
C MET A 244 -22.29 -0.97 7.53
N SER A 245 -21.88 -2.09 8.11
CA SER A 245 -22.20 -2.42 9.49
C SER A 245 -21.66 -1.33 10.42
N ALA A 246 -22.50 -0.89 11.36
CA ALA A 246 -22.25 0.23 12.25
C ALA A 246 -21.26 -0.16 13.38
#